data_7e2123bec05ad8bb9824d493ca205c8f
#
_entry.id   7e2123bec05ad8bb9824d493ca205c8f
#
_cell.length_a   1.000
_cell.length_b   1.000
_cell.length_c   1.000
_cell.angle_alpha   90.00
_cell.angle_beta   90.00
_cell.angle_gamma   90.00
#
_symmetry.space_group_name_H-M   'P 1'
#
loop_
_entity.id
_entity.type
_entity.pdbx_description
1 polymer ?
#
loop_
_entity_poly.entity_id
_entity_poly.type
_entity_poly.pdbx_seq_one_letter_code
_entity_poly.pdbx_strand_id
1 'polypeptide(L)'
;MKLIDLLFIANYLVIVFVSKMLLAGIPNVQITFLLMLLFIVNFKFQKYXIFLISFVILEFLVXGYFTLIFPALFVWLMLYMLYKLFNSNSINSLITIAVLFTPIHALTYAVHDIVLGHIGXEGLVGYLIAGIPFAIVFLASSILSVIWLFDPLNKLIQKEKEVXKEK
;
A
#
# COMPACT_ATOMS: atom_id res chain seq x y z
N MET A 1 15.45 -7.81 -16.52
CA MET A 1 15.28 -6.50 -15.82
C MET A 1 16.61 -5.80 -15.85
N LYS A 2 16.65 -4.51 -16.21
CA LYS A 2 17.91 -3.76 -16.31
C LYS A 2 18.35 -3.29 -14.91
N LEU A 3 19.64 -3.02 -14.73
CA LEU A 3 20.17 -2.48 -13.48
C LEU A 3 19.46 -1.19 -13.06
N ILE A 4 19.14 -0.34 -14.02
CA ILE A 4 18.42 0.93 -13.75
C ILE A 4 17.04 0.67 -13.10
N ASP A 5 16.36 -0.42 -13.51
CA ASP A 5 15.06 -0.80 -12.91
C ASP A 5 15.24 -1.19 -11.44
N LEU A 6 16.31 -1.96 -11.14
CA LEU A 6 16.59 -2.39 -9.76
C LEU A 6 16.92 -1.18 -8.88
N LEU A 7 17.72 -0.25 -9.40
CA LEU A 7 18.08 0.98 -8.68
C LEU A 7 16.83 1.83 -8.40
N PHE A 8 15.92 1.93 -9.39
CA PHE A 8 14.66 2.67 -9.18
C PHE A 8 13.82 1.99 -8.10
N ILE A 9 13.66 0.66 -8.16
CA ILE A 9 12.88 -0.10 -7.16
C ILE A 9 13.50 0.10 -5.77
N ALA A 10 14.83 0.03 -5.66
CA ALA A 10 15.51 0.20 -4.37
C ALA A 10 15.28 1.61 -3.79
N ASN A 11 15.44 2.65 -4.60
CA ASN A 11 15.20 4.03 -4.16
C ASN A 11 13.73 4.24 -3.77
N TYR A 12 12.80 3.72 -4.57
CA TYR A 12 11.37 3.84 -4.29
C TYR A 12 11.02 3.11 -2.98
N LEU A 13 11.60 1.92 -2.77
CA LEU A 13 11.42 1.14 -1.54
C LEU A 13 11.84 1.96 -0.30
N VAL A 14 12.99 2.63 -0.39
CA VAL A 14 13.47 3.49 0.71
C VAL A 14 12.48 4.62 0.99
N ILE A 15 11.99 5.27 -0.07
CA ILE A 15 11.00 6.36 0.07
C ILE A 15 9.74 5.86 0.79
N VAL A 16 9.18 4.72 0.34
CA VAL A 16 7.96 4.17 0.94
C VAL A 16 8.21 3.79 2.41
N PHE A 17 9.32 3.12 2.68
CA PHE A 17 9.63 2.65 4.03
C PHE A 17 9.88 3.84 4.98
N VAL A 18 10.69 4.81 4.56
CA VAL A 18 10.98 6.00 5.39
C VAL A 18 9.71 6.80 5.64
N SER A 19 8.86 7.00 4.63
CA SER A 19 7.60 7.73 4.81
C SER A 19 6.69 7.04 5.83
N LYS A 20 6.66 5.69 5.82
CA LYS A 20 5.90 4.91 6.79
C LYS A 20 6.47 5.08 8.20
N MET A 21 7.80 5.05 8.33
CA MET A 21 8.46 5.24 9.63
C MET A 21 8.22 6.64 10.20
N LEU A 22 8.31 7.67 9.35
CA LEU A 22 8.09 9.06 9.77
C LEU A 22 6.65 9.29 10.27
N LEU A 23 5.68 8.60 9.68
CA LEU A 23 4.27 8.73 10.06
C LEU A 23 3.83 7.73 11.13
N ALA A 24 4.73 6.83 11.57
CA ALA A 24 4.40 5.77 12.53
C ALA A 24 3.89 6.29 13.88
N GLY A 25 4.24 7.53 14.23
CA GLY A 25 3.77 8.16 15.47
C GLY A 25 2.31 8.60 15.44
N ILE A 26 1.66 8.58 14.27
CA ILE A 26 0.25 8.98 14.13
C ILE A 26 -0.52 7.76 13.61
N PRO A 27 -1.31 7.10 14.45
CA PRO A 27 -1.95 5.84 14.06
C PRO A 27 -2.79 5.99 12.78
N ASN A 28 -2.51 5.13 11.81
CA ASN A 28 -3.20 5.00 10.53
C ASN A 28 -3.15 6.22 9.60
N VAL A 29 -2.40 7.26 9.96
CA VAL A 29 -2.05 8.33 9.00
C VAL A 29 -0.89 7.81 8.15
N GLN A 30 -1.09 7.70 6.85
CA GLN A 30 -0.05 7.15 5.98
C GLN A 30 -0.23 7.57 4.53
N ILE A 31 0.86 7.60 3.82
CA ILE A 31 0.87 7.78 2.37
C ILE A 31 1.27 6.49 1.63
N THR A 32 1.42 5.39 2.37
CA THR A 32 1.80 4.09 1.79
C THR A 32 0.80 3.66 0.71
N PHE A 33 -0.51 3.84 0.95
CA PHE A 33 -1.55 3.54 -0.05
C PHE A 33 -1.26 4.27 -1.36
N LEU A 34 -1.03 5.58 -1.31
CA LEU A 34 -0.74 6.39 -2.48
C LEU A 34 0.54 5.90 -3.19
N LEU A 35 1.61 5.64 -2.44
CA LEU A 35 2.89 5.24 -3.03
C LEU A 35 2.81 3.85 -3.67
N MET A 36 2.08 2.91 -3.04
CA MET A 36 1.81 1.60 -3.66
C MET A 36 1.01 1.76 -4.95
N LEU A 37 -0.03 2.59 -4.91
CA LEU A 37 -0.89 2.86 -6.07
C LEU A 37 -0.08 3.49 -7.22
N LEU A 38 0.77 4.48 -6.93
CA LEU A 38 1.65 5.10 -7.92
C LEU A 38 2.58 4.07 -8.58
N PHE A 39 3.10 3.12 -7.80
CA PHE A 39 3.93 2.05 -8.35
C PHE A 39 3.11 1.16 -9.29
N ILE A 40 1.91 0.76 -8.86
CA ILE A 40 0.99 -0.09 -9.66
C ILE A 40 0.65 0.59 -11.00
N VAL A 41 0.33 1.89 -10.95
CA VAL A 41 -0.04 2.67 -12.13
C VAL A 41 1.11 2.73 -13.15
N ASN A 42 2.34 2.83 -12.67
CA ASN A 42 3.48 3.16 -13.52
C ASN A 42 4.31 1.95 -13.95
N PHE A 43 4.15 0.78 -13.33
CA PHE A 43 5.02 -0.36 -13.60
C PHE A 43 4.24 -1.65 -13.81
N LYS A 44 4.86 -2.58 -14.56
CA LYS A 44 4.29 -3.91 -14.83
C LYS A 44 4.29 -4.75 -13.56
N PHE A 45 3.42 -5.74 -13.52
CA PHE A 45 3.24 -6.64 -12.38
C PHE A 45 4.56 -7.24 -11.88
N GLN A 46 5.45 -7.64 -12.79
CA GLN A 46 6.74 -8.25 -12.40
C GLN A 46 7.56 -7.30 -11.51
N LYS A 47 7.59 -6.01 -11.84
CA LYS A 47 8.33 -5.02 -11.04
C LYS A 47 7.61 -4.77 -9.71
N TYR A 48 6.30 -4.78 -9.76
CA TYR A 48 5.51 -4.63 -8.55
C TYR A 48 5.70 -5.81 -7.58
N UNK A 49 5.71 -6.87 -7.94
CA UNK A 49 5.86 -7.90 -7.25
C UNK A 49 7.02 -7.88 -6.58
N ILE A 50 8.29 -7.66 -7.29
CA ILE A 50 9.63 -7.55 -6.67
C ILE A 50 9.65 -6.46 -5.60
N PHE A 51 9.12 -5.28 -5.94
CA PHE A 51 9.00 -4.17 -4.98
C PHE A 51 8.21 -4.62 -3.74
N LEU A 52 7.06 -5.25 -3.91
CA LEU A 52 6.19 -5.65 -2.79
C LEU A 52 6.88 -6.66 -1.87
N ILE A 53 7.49 -7.70 -2.45
CA ILE A 53 8.21 -8.72 -1.66
C ILE A 53 9.35 -8.06 -0.88
N SER A 54 10.10 -7.19 -1.55
CA SER A 54 11.21 -6.47 -0.90
C SER A 54 10.71 -5.58 0.25
N PHE A 55 9.58 -4.90 0.04
CA PHE A 55 8.96 -4.03 1.05
C PHE A 55 8.53 -4.86 2.28
N VAL A 56 7.87 -5.99 2.07
CA VAL A 56 7.38 -6.84 3.17
C VAL A 56 8.56 -7.46 3.93
N ILE A 57 9.60 -7.90 3.21
CA ILE A 57 10.82 -8.43 3.86
C ILE A 57 11.47 -7.34 4.72
N LEU A 58 11.58 -6.13 4.19
CA LEU A 58 12.17 -5.01 4.92
C LEU A 58 11.35 -4.69 6.19
N GLU A 59 10.02 -4.70 6.08
CA GLU A 59 9.14 -4.51 7.25
C GLU A 59 9.39 -5.59 8.30
N PHE A 60 9.50 -6.84 7.87
CA PHE A 60 9.78 -7.95 8.80
C PHE A 60 11.13 -7.77 9.49
N LEU A 61 12.16 -7.43 8.73
CA LEU A 61 13.52 -7.25 9.28
C LEU A 61 13.60 -6.09 10.30
N VAL A 62 12.85 -5.07 10.11
CA VAL A 62 12.85 -3.91 10.99
C VAL A 62 11.84 -4.00 12.13
N UNK A 63 10.60 -4.48 11.66
CA UNK A 63 9.70 -4.51 12.47
C UNK A 63 9.54 -5.63 13.20
N GLY A 64 10.08 -6.67 12.98
CA GLY A 64 10.06 -7.97 13.61
C GLY A 64 8.70 -8.67 13.63
N TYR A 65 7.74 -8.18 12.90
CA TYR A 65 6.39 -8.74 12.88
C TYR A 65 6.26 -9.83 11.82
N PHE A 66 6.92 -10.97 12.05
CA PHE A 66 7.02 -12.07 11.09
C PHE A 66 5.64 -12.56 10.61
N THR A 67 4.68 -12.67 11.51
CA THR A 67 3.34 -13.18 11.20
C THR A 67 2.58 -12.28 10.22
N LEU A 68 2.94 -11.00 10.13
CA LEU A 68 2.26 -10.04 9.25
C LEU A 68 2.70 -10.13 7.79
N ILE A 69 3.69 -10.97 7.45
CA ILE A 69 4.16 -11.12 6.06
C ILE A 69 3.00 -11.53 5.14
N PHE A 70 2.24 -12.56 5.52
CA PHE A 70 1.18 -13.09 4.66
C PHE A 70 0.01 -12.11 4.49
N PRO A 71 -0.55 -11.52 5.56
CA PRO A 71 -1.62 -10.54 5.35
C PRO A 71 -1.14 -9.29 4.60
N ALA A 72 0.10 -8.84 4.82
CA ALA A 72 0.65 -7.71 4.08
C ALA A 72 0.76 -8.01 2.58
N LEU A 73 1.32 -9.17 2.22
CA LEU A 73 1.39 -9.58 0.81
C LEU A 73 -0.02 -9.65 0.20
N PHE A 74 -0.96 -10.28 0.90
CA PHE A 74 -2.32 -10.45 0.41
C PHE A 74 -3.00 -9.10 0.16
N VAL A 75 -2.96 -8.21 1.16
CA VAL A 75 -3.71 -6.94 1.07
C VAL A 75 -3.16 -6.04 -0.05
N TRP A 76 -1.83 -5.97 -0.20
CA TRP A 76 -1.26 -5.14 -1.27
C TRP A 76 -1.46 -5.76 -2.67
N LEU A 77 -1.54 -7.10 -2.78
CA LEU A 77 -1.95 -7.76 -4.03
C LEU A 77 -3.42 -7.44 -4.34
N MET A 78 -4.29 -7.37 -3.33
CA MET A 78 -5.69 -6.95 -3.54
C MET A 78 -5.76 -5.52 -4.08
N LEU A 79 -4.89 -4.62 -3.62
CA LEU A 79 -4.82 -3.26 -4.19
C LEU A 79 -4.49 -3.31 -5.70
N TYR A 80 -3.52 -4.16 -6.08
CA TYR A 80 -3.19 -4.34 -7.51
C TYR A 80 -4.42 -4.83 -8.29
N MET A 81 -5.13 -5.83 -7.76
CA MET A 81 -6.32 -6.39 -8.43
C MET A 81 -7.43 -5.34 -8.55
N LEU A 82 -7.68 -4.57 -7.49
CA LEU A 82 -8.67 -3.48 -7.52
C LEU A 82 -8.31 -2.46 -8.61
N TYR A 83 -7.05 -2.03 -8.65
CA TYR A 83 -6.63 -1.06 -9.67
C TYR A 83 -6.85 -1.64 -11.08
N LYS A 84 -6.49 -2.92 -11.30
CA LYS A 84 -6.67 -3.56 -12.62
C LYS A 84 -8.14 -3.68 -13.00
N LEU A 85 -9.03 -3.86 -12.03
CA LEU A 85 -10.47 -3.95 -12.27
C LEU A 85 -11.02 -2.60 -12.78
N PHE A 86 -10.61 -1.49 -12.17
CA PHE A 86 -11.02 -0.15 -12.59
C PHE A 86 -10.23 0.36 -13.79
N ASN A 87 -8.93 0.07 -13.82
CA ASN A 87 -7.99 0.40 -14.88
C ASN A 87 -8.08 1.88 -15.32
N SER A 88 -8.19 2.79 -14.35
CA SER A 88 -8.40 4.21 -14.59
C SER A 88 -7.64 5.05 -13.58
N ASN A 89 -7.00 6.11 -14.07
CA ASN A 89 -6.26 7.06 -13.25
C ASN A 89 -7.08 8.29 -12.88
N SER A 90 -8.39 8.27 -13.16
CA SER A 90 -9.25 9.39 -12.73
C SER A 90 -9.31 9.44 -11.21
N ILE A 91 -9.34 10.64 -10.65
CA ILE A 91 -9.39 10.85 -9.19
C ILE A 91 -10.58 10.08 -8.58
N ASN A 92 -11.73 10.11 -9.26
CA ASN A 92 -12.94 9.40 -8.78
C ASN A 92 -12.70 7.88 -8.69
N SER A 93 -12.05 7.28 -9.70
CA SER A 93 -11.70 5.85 -9.67
C SER A 93 -10.74 5.53 -8.53
N LEU A 94 -9.71 6.38 -8.33
CA LEU A 94 -8.71 6.15 -7.30
C LEU A 94 -9.33 6.30 -5.89
N ILE A 95 -10.26 7.25 -5.71
CA ILE A 95 -11.01 7.38 -4.45
C ILE A 95 -11.89 6.14 -4.22
N THR A 96 -12.57 5.65 -5.28
CA THR A 96 -13.38 4.43 -5.17
C THR A 96 -12.52 3.24 -4.76
N ILE A 97 -11.32 3.13 -5.33
CA ILE A 97 -10.36 2.07 -4.95
C ILE A 97 -10.00 2.20 -3.46
N ALA A 98 -9.75 3.42 -2.96
CA ALA A 98 -9.44 3.63 -1.54
C ALA A 98 -10.60 3.20 -0.63
N VAL A 99 -11.85 3.54 -1.02
CA VAL A 99 -13.05 3.16 -0.28
C VAL A 99 -13.21 1.63 -0.21
N LEU A 100 -13.01 0.94 -1.34
CA LEU A 100 -13.13 -0.53 -1.40
C LEU A 100 -11.95 -1.22 -0.70
N PHE A 101 -10.75 -0.65 -0.79
CA PHE A 101 -9.55 -1.22 -0.20
C PHE A 101 -9.60 -1.19 1.34
N THR A 102 -10.18 -0.14 1.92
CA THR A 102 -10.19 0.04 3.39
C THR A 102 -10.83 -1.15 4.12
N PRO A 103 -12.06 -1.61 3.77
CA PRO A 103 -12.62 -2.80 4.44
C PRO A 103 -11.83 -4.08 4.11
N ILE A 104 -11.29 -4.23 2.91
CA ILE A 104 -10.45 -5.40 2.58
C ILE A 104 -9.23 -5.44 3.52
N HIS A 105 -8.59 -4.28 3.71
CA HIS A 105 -7.45 -4.15 4.63
C HIS A 105 -7.87 -4.54 6.05
N ALA A 106 -8.96 -3.95 6.57
CA ALA A 106 -9.43 -4.22 7.94
C ALA A 106 -9.77 -5.70 8.13
N LEU A 107 -10.50 -6.31 7.18
CA LEU A 107 -10.91 -7.71 7.26
C LEU A 107 -9.71 -8.65 7.18
N THR A 108 -8.71 -8.34 6.35
CA THR A 108 -7.52 -9.18 6.22
C THR A 108 -6.80 -9.31 7.57
N TYR A 109 -6.62 -8.18 8.27
CA TYR A 109 -5.93 -8.21 9.56
C TYR A 109 -6.81 -8.81 10.67
N ALA A 110 -8.13 -8.62 10.61
CA ALA A 110 -9.06 -9.29 11.54
C ALA A 110 -8.99 -10.81 11.39
N VAL A 111 -8.99 -11.32 10.14
CA VAL A 111 -8.88 -12.75 9.87
C VAL A 111 -7.52 -13.28 10.36
N HIS A 112 -6.45 -12.54 10.13
CA HIS A 112 -5.11 -12.90 10.61
C HIS A 112 -5.12 -13.05 12.14
N ASP A 113 -5.74 -12.11 12.86
CA ASP A 113 -5.78 -12.17 14.33
C ASP A 113 -6.65 -13.31 14.85
N ILE A 114 -7.69 -13.71 14.12
CA ILE A 114 -8.48 -14.92 14.42
C ILE A 114 -7.61 -16.17 14.23
N VAL A 115 -6.88 -16.25 13.11
CA VAL A 115 -6.04 -17.42 12.78
C VAL A 115 -4.95 -17.61 13.84
N LEU A 116 -4.41 -16.52 14.38
CA LEU A 116 -3.39 -16.58 15.43
C LEU A 116 -3.98 -16.79 16.83
N GLY A 117 -5.30 -16.79 16.95
CA GLY A 117 -5.96 -16.96 18.27
C GLY A 117 -5.94 -15.71 19.14
N HIS A 118 -5.62 -14.55 18.58
CA HIS A 118 -5.64 -13.28 19.33
C HIS A 118 -7.08 -12.86 19.65
N ILE A 119 -8.03 -13.19 18.75
CA ILE A 119 -9.47 -12.98 18.96
C ILE A 119 -10.23 -14.25 18.54
N GLY A 120 -11.34 -14.55 19.19
CA GLY A 120 -12.22 -15.61 18.75
C GLY A 120 -13.15 -15.10 17.62
N UNK A 121 -13.71 -15.84 16.98
CA UNK A 121 -14.57 -15.56 16.07
C UNK A 121 -15.64 -14.77 16.50
N GLU A 122 -16.12 -15.13 17.73
CA GLU A 122 -17.18 -14.38 18.40
C GLU A 122 -16.78 -12.92 18.67
N GLY A 123 -15.50 -12.64 18.77
CA GLY A 123 -14.97 -11.28 18.98
C GLY A 123 -14.85 -10.44 17.70
N LEU A 124 -15.03 -11.03 16.52
CA LEU A 124 -14.81 -10.37 15.23
C LEU A 124 -15.61 -9.06 15.10
N VAL A 125 -16.91 -9.08 15.45
CA VAL A 125 -17.76 -7.89 15.32
C VAL A 125 -17.25 -6.77 16.22
N GLY A 126 -16.93 -7.09 17.47
CA GLY A 126 -16.35 -6.10 18.41
C GLY A 126 -15.04 -5.53 17.91
N TYR A 127 -14.16 -6.40 17.38
CA TYR A 127 -12.88 -6.00 16.81
C TYR A 127 -13.07 -5.01 15.64
N LEU A 128 -13.99 -5.34 14.72
CA LEU A 128 -14.24 -4.47 13.56
C LEU A 128 -14.85 -3.12 14.00
N ILE A 129 -15.78 -3.14 14.96
CA ILE A 129 -16.38 -1.90 15.49
C ILE A 129 -15.29 -1.03 16.14
N ALA A 130 -14.43 -1.62 16.97
CA ALA A 130 -13.33 -0.90 17.61
C ALA A 130 -12.33 -0.35 16.58
N GLY A 131 -12.22 -1.01 15.42
CA GLY A 131 -11.35 -0.58 14.32
C GLY A 131 -11.89 0.58 13.49
N ILE A 132 -13.20 0.93 13.60
CA ILE A 132 -13.83 1.96 12.75
C ILE A 132 -13.09 3.31 12.81
N PRO A 133 -12.74 3.87 13.99
CA PRO A 133 -12.04 5.15 14.01
C PRO A 133 -10.71 5.10 13.24
N PHE A 134 -9.97 4.00 13.36
CA PHE A 134 -8.70 3.83 12.67
C PHE A 134 -8.89 3.67 11.16
N ALA A 135 -9.95 2.96 10.75
CA ALA A 135 -10.31 2.80 9.34
C ALA A 135 -10.70 4.15 8.72
N ILE A 136 -11.39 5.01 9.46
CA ILE A 136 -11.76 6.36 9.01
C ILE A 136 -10.49 7.19 8.76
N VAL A 137 -9.54 7.16 9.70
CA VAL A 137 -8.28 7.91 9.55
C VAL A 137 -7.48 7.37 8.36
N PHE A 138 -7.40 6.04 8.21
CA PHE A 138 -6.73 5.40 7.07
C PHE A 138 -7.35 5.86 5.75
N LEU A 139 -8.68 5.79 5.65
CA LEU A 139 -9.41 6.17 4.44
C LEU A 139 -9.23 7.66 4.13
N ALA A 140 -9.37 8.52 5.15
CA ALA A 140 -9.22 9.97 4.98
C ALA A 140 -7.82 10.31 4.48
N SER A 141 -6.77 9.74 5.09
CA SER A 141 -5.39 10.00 4.67
C SER A 141 -5.12 9.47 3.26
N SER A 142 -5.70 8.33 2.90
CA SER A 142 -5.60 7.76 1.54
C SER A 142 -6.25 8.68 0.51
N ILE A 143 -7.49 9.14 0.78
CA ILE A 143 -8.22 10.03 -0.14
C ILE A 143 -7.49 11.37 -0.29
N LEU A 144 -7.10 11.99 0.82
CA LEU A 144 -6.42 13.28 0.79
C LEU A 144 -5.09 13.19 0.04
N SER A 145 -4.32 12.12 0.27
CA SER A 145 -3.05 11.94 -0.43
C SER A 145 -3.27 11.76 -1.94
N VAL A 146 -4.32 11.03 -2.34
CA VAL A 146 -4.66 10.88 -3.76
C VAL A 146 -5.03 12.23 -4.37
N ILE A 147 -5.93 12.98 -3.72
CA ILE A 147 -6.42 14.27 -4.26
C ILE A 147 -5.25 15.25 -4.45
N TRP A 148 -4.36 15.34 -3.46
CA TRP A 148 -3.32 16.38 -3.46
C TRP A 148 -2.02 15.96 -4.12
N LEU A 149 -1.65 14.67 -4.03
CA LEU A 149 -0.31 14.23 -4.38
C LEU A 149 -0.25 13.29 -5.58
N PHE A 150 -1.37 12.65 -5.98
CA PHE A 150 -1.30 11.64 -7.04
C PHE A 150 -0.76 12.26 -8.35
N ASP A 151 -1.39 13.33 -8.83
CA ASP A 151 -1.03 13.91 -10.13
C ASP A 151 0.41 14.43 -10.16
N PRO A 152 0.86 15.26 -9.18
CA PRO A 152 2.24 15.75 -9.25
C PRO A 152 3.27 14.64 -9.12
N LEU A 153 3.05 13.65 -8.25
CA LEU A 153 4.00 12.54 -8.09
C LEU A 153 3.99 11.61 -9.31
N ASN A 154 2.82 11.37 -9.90
CA ASN A 154 2.71 10.56 -11.11
C ASN A 154 3.49 11.19 -12.27
N LYS A 155 3.37 12.50 -12.46
CA LYS A 155 4.13 13.25 -13.48
C LYS A 155 5.64 13.13 -13.23
N LEU A 156 6.06 13.25 -11.97
CA LEU A 156 7.48 13.14 -11.61
C LEU A 156 8.01 11.74 -11.96
N ILE A 157 7.28 10.67 -11.61
CA ILE A 157 7.68 9.30 -11.92
C ILE A 157 7.79 9.10 -13.44
N GLN A 158 6.83 9.63 -14.19
CA GLN A 158 6.84 9.50 -15.66
C GLN A 158 8.06 10.21 -16.27
N LYS A 159 8.39 11.40 -15.80
CA LYS A 159 9.57 12.15 -16.24
C LYS A 159 10.86 11.37 -15.96
N GLU A 160 10.99 10.79 -14.76
CA GLU A 160 12.17 9.99 -14.41
C GLU A 160 12.28 8.74 -15.30
N LYS A 161 11.16 8.12 -15.64
CA LYS A 161 11.14 6.96 -16.55
C LYS A 161 11.61 7.33 -17.96
N GLU A 162 11.28 8.52 -18.45
CA GLU A 162 11.72 9.01 -19.77
C GLU A 162 13.24 9.24 -19.76
N VAL A 163 13.78 9.92 -18.80
CA VAL A 163 15.22 10.11 -18.63
C VAL A 163 15.98 8.77 -18.60
N UNK A 164 15.34 7.94 -18.07
CA UNK A 164 15.84 6.80 -18.01
C UNK A 164 15.89 6.07 -19.17
N LYS A 165 15.16 6.20 -20.15
CA LYS A 165 15.15 5.54 -21.46
C LYS A 165 16.17 6.14 -22.43
N GLU A 166 16.53 7.37 -22.24
CA GLU A 166 17.48 8.10 -23.11
C GLU A 166 18.94 7.77 -22.82
N LYS A 167 19.23 7.07 -21.73
CA LYS A 167 20.57 6.61 -21.35
C LYS A 167 20.75 5.13 -21.66
#